data_9303955bca749deef8f1aee896c94340
#
_entry.id   9303955bca749deef8f1aee896c94340
#
_cell.length_a   1.000
_cell.length_b   1.000
_cell.length_c   1.000
_cell.angle_alpha   90.00
_cell.angle_beta   90.00
_cell.angle_gamma   90.00
#
_symmetry.space_group_name_H-M   'P 1'
#
loop_
_entity.id
_entity.type
_entity.pdbx_description
1 polymer ?
#
loop_
_entity_poly.entity_id
_entity_poly.type
_entity_poly.pdbx_seq_one_letter_code
_entity_poly.pdbx_strand_id
1 'polypeptide(L)'
;MVLCNMTEEKALIEIKEAFTINGELNERYYHTLGVIEKALELNEIHNLKIPKEQVFLSAAFHDVAKFLDKKSMLEILDKYFHNIYQSLLEYPSIWHSFVGKIVAREKYGIIDDRILNAI
;
A
#
# COMPACT_ATOMS: atom_id res chain seq x y z
N MET A 1 23.05 3.55 9.60
CA MET A 1 21.60 3.36 9.75
C MET A 1 20.92 3.43 8.41
N VAL A 2 20.07 2.48 8.13
CA VAL A 2 19.33 2.47 6.87
C VAL A 2 18.02 3.21 7.08
N LEU A 3 17.81 4.25 6.28
CA LEU A 3 16.54 4.98 6.27
C LEU A 3 15.72 4.52 5.07
N CYS A 4 14.42 4.78 5.13
CA CYS A 4 13.56 4.53 3.99
C CYS A 4 13.99 5.43 2.82
N ASN A 5 14.39 4.80 1.72
CA ASN A 5 14.81 5.50 0.51
C ASN A 5 13.68 5.66 -0.50
N MET A 6 12.45 5.31 -0.11
CA MET A 6 11.34 5.40 -1.04
C MET A 6 11.01 6.85 -1.33
N THR A 7 11.14 7.22 -2.59
CA THR A 7 10.76 8.55 -3.09
C THR A 7 9.45 8.44 -3.87
N GLU A 8 8.82 9.57 -4.17
CA GLU A 8 7.62 9.59 -5.01
C GLU A 8 7.90 8.98 -6.38
N GLU A 9 9.03 9.32 -7.00
CA GLU A 9 9.42 8.78 -8.30
C GLU A 9 9.63 7.28 -8.25
N LYS A 10 10.36 6.81 -7.25
CA LYS A 10 10.62 5.38 -7.08
C LYS A 10 9.34 4.61 -6.80
N ALA A 11 8.44 5.17 -6.00
CA ALA A 11 7.15 4.57 -5.72
C ALA A 11 6.34 4.36 -6.99
N LEU A 12 6.30 5.34 -7.88
CA LEU A 12 5.58 5.20 -9.15
C LEU A 12 6.15 4.08 -10.02
N ILE A 13 7.47 3.94 -10.05
CA ILE A 13 8.12 2.85 -10.79
C ILE A 13 7.75 1.50 -10.18
N GLU A 14 7.82 1.39 -8.86
CA GLU A 14 7.54 0.13 -8.17
C GLU A 14 6.08 -0.30 -8.31
N ILE A 15 5.12 0.61 -8.17
CA ILE A 15 3.71 0.26 -8.32
C ILE A 15 3.36 -0.05 -9.77
N LYS A 16 3.99 0.61 -10.72
CA LYS A 16 3.80 0.29 -12.14
C LYS A 16 4.24 -1.14 -12.42
N GLU A 17 5.39 -1.53 -11.90
CA GLU A 17 5.87 -2.90 -12.03
C GLU A 17 4.96 -3.90 -11.33
N ALA A 18 4.52 -3.58 -10.10
CA ALA A 18 3.62 -4.44 -9.33
C ALA A 18 2.27 -4.66 -10.04
N PHE A 19 1.80 -3.66 -10.78
CA PHE A 19 0.52 -3.73 -11.48
C PHE A 19 0.64 -4.10 -12.96
N THR A 20 1.82 -4.52 -13.40
CA THR A 20 2.02 -5.08 -14.73
C THR A 20 1.86 -6.59 -14.64
N ILE A 21 0.83 -7.14 -15.28
CA ILE A 21 0.47 -8.55 -15.20
C ILE A 21 0.54 -9.15 -16.61
N ASN A 22 1.36 -10.19 -16.78
CA ASN A 22 1.57 -10.84 -18.09
C ASN A 22 1.98 -9.84 -19.18
N GLY A 23 2.82 -8.85 -18.80
CA GLY A 23 3.31 -7.83 -19.71
C GLY A 23 2.35 -6.68 -19.98
N GLU A 24 1.17 -6.71 -19.39
CA GLU A 24 0.16 -5.66 -19.57
C GLU A 24 -0.06 -4.89 -18.27
N LEU A 25 -0.16 -3.57 -18.41
CA LEU A 25 -0.41 -2.69 -17.27
C LEU A 25 -1.89 -2.74 -16.90
N ASN A 26 -2.16 -3.15 -15.66
CA ASN A 26 -3.53 -3.27 -15.15
C ASN A 26 -4.14 -1.89 -14.85
N GLU A 27 -5.46 -1.81 -14.94
CA GLU A 27 -6.21 -0.59 -14.62
C GLU A 27 -5.96 -0.08 -13.20
N ARG A 28 -5.58 -0.97 -12.29
CA ARG A 28 -5.26 -0.59 -10.91
C ARG A 28 -4.14 0.43 -10.81
N TYR A 29 -3.22 0.43 -11.76
CA TYR A 29 -2.18 1.45 -11.80
C TYR A 29 -2.80 2.83 -11.99
N TYR A 30 -3.69 2.96 -12.97
CA TYR A 30 -4.36 4.24 -13.25
C TYR A 30 -5.30 4.66 -12.12
N HIS A 31 -5.98 3.69 -11.52
CA HIS A 31 -6.78 3.94 -10.33
C HIS A 31 -5.92 4.52 -9.21
N THR A 32 -4.76 3.92 -8.97
CA THR A 32 -3.82 4.38 -7.93
C THR A 32 -3.32 5.80 -8.22
N LEU A 33 -3.01 6.13 -9.47
CA LEU A 33 -2.63 7.50 -9.84
C LEU A 33 -3.75 8.49 -9.49
N GLY A 34 -4.99 8.12 -9.78
CA GLY A 34 -6.16 8.94 -9.43
C GLY A 34 -6.33 9.12 -7.92
N VAL A 35 -6.09 8.06 -7.15
CA VAL A 35 -6.16 8.13 -5.68
C VAL A 35 -5.09 9.06 -5.13
N ILE A 36 -3.85 8.97 -5.66
CA ILE A 36 -2.76 9.86 -5.26
C ILE A 36 -3.16 11.31 -5.51
N GLU A 37 -3.62 11.61 -6.71
CA GLU A 37 -4.02 12.96 -7.09
C GLU A 37 -5.13 13.50 -6.19
N LYS A 38 -6.17 12.69 -5.95
CA LYS A 38 -7.30 13.09 -5.10
C LYS A 38 -6.87 13.28 -3.65
N ALA A 39 -6.02 12.41 -3.13
CA ALA A 39 -5.53 12.51 -1.75
C ALA A 39 -4.72 13.80 -1.55
N LEU A 40 -3.85 14.14 -2.49
CA LEU A 40 -3.07 15.38 -2.44
C LEU A 40 -3.98 16.60 -2.52
N GLU A 41 -4.98 16.56 -3.40
CA GLU A 41 -5.97 17.63 -3.55
C GLU A 41 -6.75 17.85 -2.25
N LEU A 42 -7.25 16.77 -1.63
CA LEU A 42 -8.01 16.87 -0.39
C LEU A 42 -7.16 17.41 0.77
N ASN A 43 -5.89 17.00 0.84
CA ASN A 43 -4.97 17.52 1.84
C ASN A 43 -4.80 19.04 1.70
N GLU A 44 -4.68 19.53 0.48
CA GLU A 44 -4.53 20.96 0.21
C GLU A 44 -5.82 21.73 0.46
N ILE A 45 -6.94 21.27 -0.10
CA ILE A 45 -8.26 21.93 0.02
C ILE A 45 -8.68 22.08 1.47
N HIS A 46 -8.52 21.03 2.26
CA HIS A 46 -8.92 21.04 3.68
C HIS A 46 -7.80 21.49 4.62
N ASN A 47 -6.67 21.92 4.06
CA ASN A 47 -5.54 22.43 4.82
C ASN A 47 -5.15 21.49 5.98
N LEU A 48 -5.07 20.19 5.68
CA LEU A 48 -4.78 19.17 6.70
C LEU A 48 -3.33 19.18 7.16
N LYS A 49 -2.44 19.81 6.39
CA LYS A 49 -1.01 19.98 6.72
C LYS A 49 -0.26 18.65 6.90
N ILE A 50 -0.72 17.62 6.23
CA ILE A 50 0.00 16.34 6.22
C ILE A 50 1.15 16.47 5.21
N PRO A 51 2.37 16.03 5.54
CA PRO A 51 3.48 16.09 4.59
C PRO A 51 3.12 15.43 3.26
N LYS A 52 3.42 16.11 2.16
CA LYS A 52 3.07 15.65 0.81
C LYS A 52 3.56 14.22 0.56
N GLU A 53 4.81 13.93 0.93
CA GLU A 53 5.40 12.61 0.73
C GLU A 53 4.62 11.53 1.48
N GLN A 54 4.17 11.82 2.70
CA GLN A 54 3.37 10.89 3.48
C GLN A 54 2.04 10.57 2.78
N VAL A 55 1.36 11.59 2.28
CA VAL A 55 0.09 11.41 1.55
C VAL A 55 0.33 10.61 0.29
N PHE A 56 1.36 10.98 -0.48
CA PHE A 56 1.70 10.33 -1.74
C PHE A 56 1.99 8.84 -1.55
N LEU A 57 2.89 8.51 -0.63
CA LEU A 57 3.29 7.12 -0.42
C LEU A 57 2.16 6.26 0.15
N SER A 58 1.36 6.80 1.05
CA SER A 58 0.20 6.08 1.58
C SER A 58 -0.78 5.72 0.46
N ALA A 59 -1.09 6.67 -0.41
CA ALA A 59 -1.97 6.46 -1.54
C ALA A 59 -1.36 5.50 -2.58
N ALA A 60 -0.06 5.65 -2.86
CA ALA A 60 0.62 4.82 -3.85
C ALA A 60 0.59 3.33 -3.48
N PHE A 61 0.75 3.01 -2.21
CA PHE A 61 0.85 1.62 -1.77
C PHE A 61 -0.45 1.05 -1.18
N HIS A 62 -1.54 1.82 -1.18
CA HIS A 62 -2.78 1.36 -0.54
C HIS A 62 -3.34 0.06 -1.14
N ASP A 63 -3.14 -0.18 -2.42
CA ASP A 63 -3.62 -1.38 -3.13
C ASP A 63 -2.49 -2.32 -3.57
N VAL A 64 -1.28 -2.14 -3.03
CA VAL A 64 -0.10 -2.88 -3.51
C VAL A 64 -0.22 -4.40 -3.39
N ALA A 65 -1.03 -4.88 -2.44
CA ALA A 65 -1.23 -6.30 -2.23
C ALA A 65 -2.44 -6.87 -3.01
N LYS A 66 -3.10 -6.06 -3.84
CA LYS A 66 -4.37 -6.43 -4.49
C LYS A 66 -4.27 -7.69 -5.35
N PHE A 67 -3.11 -7.94 -5.96
CA PHE A 67 -2.91 -9.06 -6.87
C PHE A 67 -2.22 -10.27 -6.23
N LEU A 68 -1.99 -10.25 -4.92
CA LEU A 68 -1.52 -11.43 -4.24
C LEU A 68 -2.64 -12.46 -4.19
N ASP A 69 -2.26 -13.74 -4.35
CA ASP A 69 -3.25 -14.80 -4.26
C ASP A 69 -3.70 -15.01 -2.81
N LYS A 70 -4.82 -15.69 -2.67
CA LYS A 70 -5.43 -15.94 -1.36
C LYS A 70 -4.48 -16.67 -0.41
N LYS A 71 -3.77 -17.67 -0.92
CA LYS A 71 -2.83 -18.46 -0.11
C LYS A 71 -1.72 -17.60 0.46
N SER A 72 -1.12 -16.76 -0.38
CA SER A 72 -0.05 -15.84 0.05
C SER A 72 -0.55 -14.84 1.06
N MET A 73 -1.75 -14.29 0.86
CA MET A 73 -2.36 -13.37 1.83
C MET A 73 -2.57 -14.04 3.18
N LEU A 74 -3.12 -15.24 3.19
CA LEU A 74 -3.38 -15.98 4.44
C LEU A 74 -2.10 -16.31 5.19
N GLU A 75 -1.04 -16.65 4.48
CA GLU A 75 0.26 -16.91 5.09
C GLU A 75 0.81 -15.67 5.78
N ILE A 76 0.69 -14.52 5.13
CA ILE A 76 1.14 -13.23 5.70
C ILE A 76 0.29 -12.87 6.92
N LEU A 77 -1.03 -13.00 6.83
CA LEU A 77 -1.92 -12.70 7.94
C LEU A 77 -1.64 -13.58 9.16
N ASP A 78 -1.43 -14.87 8.93
CA ASP A 78 -1.10 -15.79 10.02
C ASP A 78 0.23 -15.46 10.68
N LYS A 79 1.23 -15.11 9.87
CA LYS A 79 2.58 -14.81 10.38
C LYS A 79 2.63 -13.49 11.16
N TYR A 80 2.02 -12.43 10.64
CA TYR A 80 2.17 -11.08 11.20
C TYR A 80 1.00 -10.63 12.07
N PHE A 81 -0.17 -11.24 11.92
CA PHE A 81 -1.40 -10.87 12.64
C PHE A 81 -2.01 -12.09 13.32
N HIS A 82 -1.16 -12.98 13.82
CA HIS A 82 -1.58 -14.25 14.41
C HIS A 82 -2.65 -14.09 15.50
N ASN A 83 -2.54 -13.05 16.33
CA ASN A 83 -3.47 -12.81 17.44
C ASN A 83 -4.91 -12.58 16.98
N ILE A 84 -5.10 -12.04 15.78
CA ILE A 84 -6.43 -11.72 15.25
C ILE A 84 -6.75 -12.52 13.99
N TYR A 85 -5.93 -13.53 13.68
CA TYR A 85 -6.06 -14.30 12.44
C TYR A 85 -7.45 -14.91 12.28
N GLN A 86 -7.99 -15.54 13.32
CA GLN A 86 -9.31 -16.16 13.26
C GLN A 86 -10.40 -15.14 12.96
N SER A 87 -10.30 -13.95 13.55
CA SER A 87 -11.26 -12.88 13.26
C SER A 87 -11.14 -12.37 11.84
N LEU A 88 -9.90 -12.27 11.32
CA LEU A 88 -9.66 -11.82 9.95
C LEU A 88 -10.26 -12.77 8.91
N LEU A 89 -10.31 -14.07 9.20
CA LEU A 89 -10.88 -15.05 8.27
C LEU A 89 -12.33 -14.75 7.93
N GLU A 90 -13.06 -14.08 8.82
CA GLU A 90 -14.47 -13.73 8.62
C GLU A 90 -14.67 -12.49 7.75
N TYR A 91 -13.60 -11.71 7.50
CA TYR A 91 -13.67 -10.43 6.80
C TYR A 91 -12.67 -10.33 5.64
N PRO A 92 -12.83 -11.16 4.59
CA PRO A 92 -11.87 -11.16 3.48
C PRO A 92 -11.68 -9.80 2.80
N SER A 93 -12.69 -8.95 2.84
CA SER A 93 -12.64 -7.64 2.17
C SER A 93 -11.58 -6.69 2.74
N ILE A 94 -11.11 -6.92 3.97
CA ILE A 94 -10.10 -6.07 4.59
C ILE A 94 -8.69 -6.67 4.55
N TRP A 95 -8.54 -7.88 4.05
CA TRP A 95 -7.24 -8.55 4.04
C TRP A 95 -6.16 -7.76 3.31
N HIS A 96 -6.52 -7.15 2.18
CA HIS A 96 -5.53 -6.43 1.36
C HIS A 96 -4.91 -5.23 2.09
N SER A 97 -5.64 -4.59 3.00
CA SER A 97 -5.11 -3.49 3.81
C SER A 97 -4.05 -3.99 4.79
N PHE A 98 -4.34 -5.06 5.51
CA PHE A 98 -3.39 -5.65 6.45
C PHE A 98 -2.16 -6.19 5.73
N VAL A 99 -2.37 -6.91 4.66
CA VAL A 99 -1.28 -7.49 3.85
C VAL A 99 -0.49 -6.39 3.17
N GLY A 100 -1.16 -5.36 2.65
CA GLY A 100 -0.51 -4.22 2.01
C GLY A 100 0.47 -3.50 2.92
N LYS A 101 0.11 -3.34 4.19
CA LYS A 101 1.01 -2.76 5.19
C LYS A 101 2.31 -3.57 5.31
N ILE A 102 2.20 -4.89 5.37
CA ILE A 102 3.35 -5.77 5.48
C ILE A 102 4.18 -5.77 4.20
N VAL A 103 3.54 -5.83 3.04
CA VAL A 103 4.23 -5.76 1.75
C VAL A 103 4.99 -4.43 1.62
N ALA A 104 4.36 -3.32 1.98
CA ALA A 104 5.00 -2.01 1.92
C ALA A 104 6.24 -1.96 2.81
N ARG A 105 6.16 -2.52 3.99
CA ARG A 105 7.28 -2.55 4.93
C ARG A 105 8.37 -3.52 4.49
N GLU A 106 8.02 -4.76 4.18
CA GLU A 106 9.01 -5.82 3.94
C GLU A 106 9.58 -5.80 2.53
N LYS A 107 8.77 -5.51 1.53
CA LYS A 107 9.22 -5.50 0.14
C LYS A 107 9.73 -4.14 -0.31
N TYR A 108 9.07 -3.07 0.11
CA TYR A 108 9.39 -1.72 -0.36
C TYR A 108 10.12 -0.86 0.64
N GLY A 109 10.37 -1.37 1.83
CA GLY A 109 11.22 -0.71 2.83
C GLY A 109 10.62 0.51 3.49
N ILE A 110 9.30 0.65 3.49
CA ILE A 110 8.63 1.75 4.16
C ILE A 110 8.63 1.47 5.66
N ILE A 111 9.24 2.36 6.45
CA ILE A 111 9.35 2.18 7.90
C ILE A 111 8.54 3.21 8.70
N ASP A 112 8.00 4.23 8.04
CA ASP A 112 7.21 5.27 8.72
C ASP A 112 5.82 4.73 9.05
N ASP A 113 5.53 4.59 10.36
CA ASP A 113 4.25 4.06 10.81
C ASP A 113 3.04 4.90 10.39
N ARG A 114 3.24 6.20 10.17
CA ARG A 114 2.15 7.07 9.70
C ARG A 114 1.73 6.69 8.28
N ILE A 115 2.69 6.27 7.45
CA ILE A 115 2.43 5.79 6.10
C ILE A 115 1.83 4.39 6.16
N LEU A 116 2.45 3.49 6.93
CA LEU A 116 2.01 2.09 7.04
C LEU A 116 0.58 1.99 7.59
N ASN A 117 0.25 2.80 8.58
CA ASN A 117 -1.09 2.75 9.18
C ASN A 117 -2.16 3.38 8.29
N ALA A 118 -1.78 4.15 7.28
CA ALA A 118 -2.71 4.73 6.32
C ALA A 118 -2.98 3.81 5.12
N ILE A 119 -2.17 2.77 4.96
CA ILE A 119 -2.37 1.76 3.92
C ILE A 119 -3.46 0.79 4.35
#